data_f0f0aef3b627aab8c764f40c23342d72
#
_entry.id   f0f0aef3b627aab8c764f40c23342d72
#
_cell.length_a   1.000
_cell.length_b   1.000
_cell.length_c   1.000
_cell.angle_alpha   90.00
_cell.angle_beta   90.00
_cell.angle_gamma   90.00
#
_symmetry.space_group_name_H-M   'P 1'
#
loop_
_entity.id
_entity.type
_entity.pdbx_description
1 polymer ?
#
loop_
_entity_poly.entity_id
_entity_poly.type
_entity_poly.pdbx_seq_one_letter_code
_entity_poly.pdbx_strand_id
1 'polypeptide(L)'
;MTRLRNVGGVTALASVAALVLWAGAAAQAAPGSDVRLTNDAPGTGGYVSDFTMVTGQPYTDSVLTTCSQSRGRQNEPAVAVDPRNPRVVVGSSNDYCGVFQSNGSLLGLGNVWLGYYRSENGGRSFVSSLVPGYVGDTSPYAANAHIRTADSGDPVLAWDGHGRLFAGSESSGDRAGTAKTFGDVWVATYQNPQGTSGPSAGDGKQFVRSLDVAQGSAAPNLLGKFHDKTAIEVDRTGGACDGNVYFAWARFTGGGPNGFNSSVYVVRSTDHGATFSAPLKISQTVHDIQFPDIAITGDGKVFITYRQFADVRSHQPQDAIAYNVSSDCGKTFSAPHLVTGFEPYDPTDISAQGGVTGECGDSASACVSGYTFMRGGTQVRSTADQGDHSRDYIYLVYDPSIPGTEVPSGSTYGSVVSQDLPAKYHQDVGSVSGIYFLRLNGRTGTHTAPTLIDDPRVHGGLQRFPDITADSGQLHALWWDSRNDPCFDPRRPVGNCADRSTVDSIDAFASATQESTLAWSPAVRLSAVTTNPNWEQFGGRTVPFGGDYLYISAVGGFSYGTWTDWRNVRPGADLRESGDSDNDHADVFQCRTALPDGIISGDTCPWQGGLDQNIYGNQTP
;
A
#
# COMPACT_ATOMS: atom_id res chain seq x y z
N MET A 1 -97.61 -19.10 28.36
CA MET A 1 -97.51 -17.62 28.61
C MET A 1 -96.13 -17.27 29.12
N THR A 2 -95.49 -16.37 28.45
CA THR A 2 -94.58 -15.34 28.89
C THR A 2 -93.09 -15.59 28.71
N ARG A 3 -92.62 -15.01 27.59
CA ARG A 3 -91.41 -14.20 27.31
C ARG A 3 -90.01 -14.75 27.59
N LEU A 4 -89.31 -14.91 26.41
CA LEU A 4 -87.91 -14.87 26.23
C LEU A 4 -87.23 -13.59 26.74
N ARG A 5 -86.01 -13.71 27.24
CA ARG A 5 -85.03 -12.62 27.17
C ARG A 5 -83.68 -13.22 26.78
N ASN A 6 -83.19 -12.86 25.61
CA ASN A 6 -81.84 -13.05 25.12
C ASN A 6 -80.83 -12.25 25.94
N VAL A 7 -79.71 -12.86 26.32
CA VAL A 7 -78.52 -12.16 26.72
C VAL A 7 -77.40 -12.64 25.78
N GLY A 8 -77.01 -11.74 24.92
CA GLY A 8 -75.92 -11.99 24.00
C GLY A 8 -74.57 -11.89 24.72
N GLY A 9 -73.79 -12.95 24.63
CA GLY A 9 -72.38 -12.95 25.02
C GLY A 9 -71.52 -12.41 23.85
N VAL A 10 -70.84 -11.33 24.11
CA VAL A 10 -69.84 -10.77 23.20
C VAL A 10 -68.50 -11.43 23.51
N THR A 11 -68.05 -12.32 22.64
CA THR A 11 -66.69 -12.89 22.68
C THR A 11 -65.73 -11.88 22.04
N ALA A 12 -64.93 -11.23 22.86
CA ALA A 12 -63.83 -10.40 22.39
C ALA A 12 -62.65 -11.27 21.94
N LEU A 13 -62.42 -11.37 20.64
CA LEU A 13 -61.20 -11.89 20.07
C LEU A 13 -60.07 -10.86 20.27
N ALA A 14 -59.15 -11.14 21.19
CA ALA A 14 -57.92 -10.39 21.31
C ALA A 14 -56.97 -10.84 20.20
N SER A 15 -56.84 -10.02 19.14
CA SER A 15 -55.80 -10.20 18.11
C SER A 15 -54.46 -9.74 18.68
N VAL A 16 -53.58 -10.66 19.02
CA VAL A 16 -52.18 -10.35 19.32
C VAL A 16 -51.47 -10.09 17.98
N ALA A 17 -51.27 -8.82 17.66
CA ALA A 17 -50.40 -8.41 16.57
C ALA A 17 -48.95 -8.59 17.06
N ALA A 18 -48.26 -9.63 16.57
CA ALA A 18 -46.82 -9.76 16.72
C ALA A 18 -46.17 -8.68 15.83
N LEU A 19 -45.67 -7.59 16.44
CA LEU A 19 -44.74 -6.68 15.80
C LEU A 19 -43.42 -7.44 15.58
N VAL A 20 -43.21 -7.92 14.37
CA VAL A 20 -41.88 -8.31 13.91
C VAL A 20 -41.14 -6.99 13.67
N LEU A 21 -40.34 -6.58 14.65
CA LEU A 21 -39.30 -5.56 14.45
C LEU A 21 -38.29 -6.14 13.48
N TRP A 22 -38.42 -5.83 12.21
CA TRP A 22 -37.31 -5.90 11.28
C TRP A 22 -36.34 -4.80 11.73
N ALA A 23 -35.28 -5.20 12.44
CA ALA A 23 -34.08 -4.40 12.48
C ALA A 23 -33.56 -4.36 11.03
N GLY A 24 -33.98 -3.37 10.28
CA GLY A 24 -33.39 -3.07 9.00
C GLY A 24 -31.91 -2.80 9.26
N ALA A 25 -31.03 -3.66 8.78
CA ALA A 25 -29.63 -3.29 8.61
C ALA A 25 -29.66 -1.92 7.91
N ALA A 26 -29.09 -0.91 8.54
CA ALA A 26 -28.91 0.39 7.89
C ALA A 26 -28.20 0.10 6.58
N ALA A 27 -28.85 0.37 5.45
CA ALA A 27 -28.22 0.24 4.16
C ALA A 27 -27.00 1.16 4.20
N GLN A 28 -25.82 0.58 4.19
CA GLN A 28 -24.58 1.34 4.06
C GLN A 28 -24.71 2.19 2.78
N ALA A 29 -24.47 3.48 2.92
CA ALA A 29 -24.46 4.37 1.76
C ALA A 29 -23.43 3.81 0.75
N ALA A 30 -23.85 3.70 -0.51
CA ALA A 30 -22.90 3.33 -1.56
C ALA A 30 -21.74 4.33 -1.52
N PRO A 31 -20.49 3.88 -1.66
CA PRO A 31 -19.34 4.78 -1.75
C PRO A 31 -19.60 5.85 -2.81
N GLY A 32 -19.13 7.06 -2.57
CA GLY A 32 -19.17 8.14 -3.57
C GLY A 32 -18.36 7.74 -4.82
N SER A 33 -18.28 8.63 -5.80
CA SER A 33 -17.33 8.44 -6.89
C SER A 33 -15.89 8.54 -6.36
N ASP A 34 -15.01 7.68 -6.84
CA ASP A 34 -13.59 7.74 -6.51
C ASP A 34 -12.96 9.07 -6.94
N VAL A 35 -11.94 9.49 -6.23
CA VAL A 35 -11.30 10.79 -6.39
C VAL A 35 -9.81 10.57 -6.67
N ARG A 36 -9.29 11.20 -7.72
CA ARG A 36 -7.85 11.28 -7.96
C ARG A 36 -7.20 12.17 -6.90
N LEU A 37 -6.11 11.72 -6.30
CA LEU A 37 -5.41 12.45 -5.24
C LEU A 37 -4.45 13.51 -5.79
N THR A 38 -4.01 13.37 -7.04
CA THR A 38 -2.99 14.20 -7.66
C THR A 38 -3.59 15.28 -8.57
N ASN A 39 -3.01 16.49 -8.51
CA ASN A 39 -3.39 17.65 -9.32
C ASN A 39 -2.30 17.96 -10.37
N ASP A 40 -1.82 16.95 -11.05
CA ASP A 40 -0.68 16.97 -11.96
C ASP A 40 -1.03 17.26 -13.43
N ALA A 41 -2.26 17.64 -13.70
CA ALA A 41 -2.73 18.01 -15.03
C ALA A 41 -3.10 19.49 -15.13
N PRO A 42 -2.99 20.12 -16.33
CA PRO A 42 -3.42 21.49 -16.53
C PRO A 42 -4.88 21.70 -16.10
N GLY A 43 -5.12 22.76 -15.32
CA GLY A 43 -6.46 23.12 -14.86
C GLY A 43 -6.95 22.43 -13.59
N THR A 44 -6.16 21.53 -12.99
CA THR A 44 -6.54 20.82 -11.75
C THR A 44 -6.12 21.56 -10.46
N GLY A 45 -5.43 22.68 -10.56
CA GLY A 45 -4.90 23.44 -9.41
C GLY A 45 -3.38 23.31 -9.24
N GLY A 46 -2.79 22.27 -9.80
CA GLY A 46 -1.34 22.03 -9.77
C GLY A 46 -0.81 21.60 -8.39
N TYR A 47 0.51 21.52 -8.31
CA TYR A 47 1.24 21.24 -7.08
C TYR A 47 1.54 22.55 -6.35
N VAL A 48 1.20 22.58 -5.07
CA VAL A 48 1.40 23.75 -4.20
C VAL A 48 2.42 23.36 -3.14
N SER A 49 3.47 24.15 -2.96
CA SER A 49 4.46 23.86 -1.92
C SER A 49 3.82 23.84 -0.53
N ASP A 50 4.34 22.99 0.35
CA ASP A 50 3.91 22.94 1.75
C ASP A 50 4.09 24.30 2.44
N PHE A 51 5.18 25.01 2.14
CA PHE A 51 5.40 26.37 2.63
C PHE A 51 4.25 27.32 2.25
N THR A 52 3.78 27.26 1.00
CA THR A 52 2.64 28.09 0.54
C THR A 52 1.33 27.67 1.20
N MET A 53 1.08 26.35 1.33
CA MET A 53 -0.12 25.85 2.00
C MET A 53 -0.25 26.31 3.45
N VAL A 54 0.88 26.44 4.16
CA VAL A 54 0.91 26.85 5.57
C VAL A 54 0.88 28.36 5.74
N THR A 55 1.70 29.08 4.97
CA THR A 55 1.95 30.51 5.21
C THR A 55 1.10 31.45 4.35
N GLY A 56 0.53 30.93 3.27
CA GLY A 56 -0.11 31.74 2.23
C GLY A 56 0.88 32.57 1.39
N GLN A 57 2.19 32.48 1.68
CA GLN A 57 3.20 33.18 0.87
C GLN A 57 3.50 32.38 -0.39
N PRO A 58 3.55 33.00 -1.55
CA PRO A 58 3.79 32.30 -2.80
C PRO A 58 5.22 31.74 -2.83
N TYR A 59 5.32 30.48 -3.18
CA TYR A 59 6.58 29.81 -3.50
C TYR A 59 6.31 28.74 -4.57
N THR A 60 7.17 28.69 -5.55
CA THR A 60 7.24 27.59 -6.53
C THR A 60 8.67 27.43 -7.02
N ASP A 61 8.97 26.30 -7.63
CA ASP A 61 10.22 25.99 -8.29
C ASP A 61 9.95 25.22 -9.59
N SER A 62 11.00 24.84 -10.30
CA SER A 62 10.88 24.11 -11.57
C SER A 62 10.24 22.73 -11.39
N VAL A 63 10.50 22.05 -10.26
CA VAL A 63 9.94 20.72 -9.99
C VAL A 63 8.44 20.82 -9.79
N LEU A 64 7.95 21.67 -8.86
CA LEU A 64 6.51 21.85 -8.62
C LEU A 64 5.78 22.37 -9.87
N THR A 65 6.45 23.22 -10.67
CA THR A 65 5.89 23.71 -11.94
C THR A 65 5.72 22.56 -12.93
N THR A 66 6.71 21.69 -13.05
CA THR A 66 6.64 20.49 -13.89
C THR A 66 5.56 19.55 -13.38
N CYS A 67 5.56 19.24 -12.09
CA CYS A 67 4.54 18.39 -11.45
C CYS A 67 3.11 18.85 -11.74
N SER A 68 2.89 20.14 -11.79
CA SER A 68 1.55 20.71 -12.07
C SER A 68 1.03 20.42 -13.48
N GLN A 69 1.84 19.89 -14.38
CA GLN A 69 1.50 19.75 -15.80
C GLN A 69 1.94 18.42 -16.41
N SER A 70 2.76 17.65 -15.69
CA SER A 70 3.46 16.50 -16.26
C SER A 70 2.58 15.29 -16.50
N ARG A 71 1.44 15.16 -15.81
CA ARG A 71 0.71 13.90 -15.72
C ARG A 71 1.64 12.75 -15.40
N GLY A 72 2.54 12.99 -14.43
CA GLY A 72 3.52 12.02 -13.99
C GLY A 72 2.83 10.77 -13.47
N ARG A 73 3.52 9.63 -13.52
CA ARG A 73 2.98 8.41 -12.90
C ARG A 73 3.08 8.51 -11.39
N GLN A 74 2.13 7.88 -10.71
CA GLN A 74 2.15 7.67 -9.27
C GLN A 74 1.74 6.22 -8.98
N ASN A 75 2.46 5.57 -8.07
CA ASN A 75 2.14 4.23 -7.60
C ASN A 75 2.48 4.05 -6.11
N GLU A 76 2.16 2.90 -5.55
CA GLU A 76 2.42 2.58 -4.15
C GLU A 76 1.85 3.63 -3.19
N PRO A 77 0.51 3.78 -3.16
CA PRO A 77 -0.11 4.76 -2.28
C PRO A 77 0.01 4.41 -0.81
N ALA A 78 0.02 5.43 0.04
CA ALA A 78 -0.30 5.35 1.45
C ALA A 78 -1.42 6.34 1.79
N VAL A 79 -2.21 6.07 2.83
CA VAL A 79 -3.23 6.99 3.31
C VAL A 79 -3.35 6.92 4.83
N ALA A 80 -3.60 8.07 5.46
CA ALA A 80 -3.87 8.15 6.88
C ALA A 80 -4.96 9.20 7.18
N VAL A 81 -5.96 8.81 7.95
CA VAL A 81 -7.05 9.68 8.43
C VAL A 81 -6.65 10.26 9.78
N ASP A 82 -6.81 11.56 9.96
CA ASP A 82 -6.49 12.24 11.22
C ASP A 82 -7.43 11.77 12.35
N PRO A 83 -6.91 11.21 13.45
CA PRO A 83 -7.73 10.73 14.58
C PRO A 83 -8.48 11.84 15.32
N ARG A 84 -8.05 13.10 15.19
CA ARG A 84 -8.74 14.25 15.77
C ARG A 84 -9.80 14.85 14.86
N ASN A 85 -9.70 14.61 13.53
CA ASN A 85 -10.60 15.18 12.55
C ASN A 85 -10.69 14.32 11.28
N PRO A 86 -11.65 13.42 11.15
CA PRO A 86 -11.78 12.55 9.98
C PRO A 86 -12.00 13.28 8.64
N ARG A 87 -12.21 14.61 8.67
CA ARG A 87 -12.24 15.43 7.45
C ARG A 87 -10.84 15.67 6.89
N VAL A 88 -9.79 15.53 7.71
CA VAL A 88 -8.40 15.62 7.27
C VAL A 88 -7.93 14.22 6.90
N VAL A 89 -7.64 14.05 5.61
CA VAL A 89 -7.08 12.83 5.04
C VAL A 89 -5.80 13.19 4.32
N VAL A 90 -4.72 12.49 4.60
CA VAL A 90 -3.45 12.68 3.89
C VAL A 90 -3.11 11.40 3.14
N GLY A 91 -2.86 11.54 1.84
CA GLY A 91 -2.30 10.50 0.99
C GLY A 91 -0.86 10.79 0.62
N SER A 92 -0.13 9.76 0.23
CA SER A 92 1.22 9.81 -0.33
C SER A 92 1.37 8.74 -1.40
N SER A 93 2.40 8.83 -2.21
CA SER A 93 2.79 7.78 -3.16
C SER A 93 4.24 7.97 -3.61
N ASN A 94 4.79 6.99 -4.32
CA ASN A 94 5.89 7.24 -5.22
C ASN A 94 5.37 8.20 -6.29
N ASP A 95 5.89 9.42 -6.31
CA ASP A 95 5.48 10.45 -7.24
C ASP A 95 6.60 10.75 -8.23
N TYR A 96 6.36 10.37 -9.48
CA TYR A 96 7.31 10.54 -10.58
C TYR A 96 7.12 11.88 -11.31
N CYS A 97 6.35 12.80 -10.76
CA CYS A 97 6.01 14.06 -11.42
C CYS A 97 7.23 14.92 -11.80
N GLY A 98 8.33 14.80 -11.03
CA GLY A 98 9.59 15.49 -11.30
C GLY A 98 10.52 14.74 -12.27
N VAL A 99 10.21 13.49 -12.61
CA VAL A 99 11.01 12.68 -13.54
C VAL A 99 10.73 13.13 -14.96
N PHE A 100 11.73 13.72 -15.64
CA PHE A 100 11.55 14.21 -17.00
C PHE A 100 12.85 14.19 -17.80
N GLN A 101 12.70 14.11 -19.11
CA GLN A 101 13.79 14.28 -20.06
C GLN A 101 13.74 15.69 -20.65
N SER A 102 14.87 16.36 -20.76
CA SER A 102 14.99 17.56 -21.56
C SER A 102 15.50 17.23 -22.96
N ASN A 103 14.80 17.67 -23.98
CA ASN A 103 15.21 17.60 -25.38
C ASN A 103 15.41 16.19 -25.97
N GLY A 104 14.67 15.19 -25.51
CA GLY A 104 14.73 13.84 -26.05
C GLY A 104 16.03 13.10 -25.76
N SER A 105 16.86 13.61 -24.86
CA SER A 105 18.00 12.88 -24.31
C SER A 105 17.83 12.68 -22.81
N LEU A 106 18.33 11.58 -22.31
CA LEU A 106 18.37 11.24 -20.87
C LEU A 106 19.29 12.21 -20.12
N LEU A 107 18.87 13.46 -19.97
CA LEU A 107 19.65 14.44 -19.23
C LEU A 107 18.91 14.88 -18.00
N GLY A 108 19.51 14.56 -16.89
CA GLY A 108 19.07 15.06 -15.59
C GLY A 108 17.70 14.54 -15.25
N LEU A 109 17.66 13.32 -14.90
CA LEU A 109 16.51 12.69 -14.32
C LEU A 109 16.04 13.55 -13.17
N GLY A 110 14.82 14.03 -13.27
CA GLY A 110 14.09 14.38 -12.08
C GLY A 110 13.98 13.13 -11.22
N ASN A 111 13.92 13.31 -9.94
CA ASN A 111 13.95 12.21 -9.00
C ASN A 111 12.52 11.79 -8.65
N VAL A 112 12.30 10.50 -8.45
CA VAL A 112 11.09 10.00 -7.78
C VAL A 112 11.09 10.53 -6.36
N TRP A 113 9.95 11.03 -5.90
CA TRP A 113 9.85 11.55 -4.54
C TRP A 113 8.53 11.19 -3.89
N LEU A 114 8.40 11.43 -2.59
CA LEU A 114 7.12 11.22 -1.92
C LEU A 114 6.15 12.36 -2.21
N GLY A 115 4.99 12.02 -2.72
CA GLY A 115 3.84 12.92 -2.77
C GLY A 115 3.31 13.24 -1.37
N TYR A 116 2.72 14.40 -1.22
CA TYR A 116 1.94 14.81 -0.05
C TYR A 116 0.61 15.37 -0.55
N TYR A 117 -0.45 14.58 -0.40
CA TYR A 117 -1.78 14.90 -0.91
C TYR A 117 -2.73 15.11 0.26
N ARG A 118 -3.22 16.34 0.45
CA ARG A 118 -4.00 16.71 1.61
C ARG A 118 -5.44 17.05 1.26
N SER A 119 -6.38 16.41 1.93
CA SER A 119 -7.80 16.76 1.94
C SER A 119 -8.19 17.36 3.30
N GLU A 120 -9.06 18.37 3.29
CA GLU A 120 -9.69 18.95 4.48
C GLU A 120 -11.23 18.75 4.45
N ASN A 121 -11.73 17.91 3.55
CA ASN A 121 -13.15 17.68 3.34
C ASN A 121 -13.57 16.20 3.29
N GLY A 122 -12.78 15.31 3.90
CA GLY A 122 -13.06 13.89 3.97
C GLY A 122 -12.76 13.15 2.66
N GLY A 123 -11.68 13.52 1.99
CA GLY A 123 -11.23 12.84 0.78
C GLY A 123 -11.98 13.23 -0.50
N ARG A 124 -12.85 14.24 -0.46
CA ARG A 124 -13.63 14.67 -1.65
C ARG A 124 -12.82 15.49 -2.65
N SER A 125 -11.75 16.10 -2.20
CA SER A 125 -10.75 16.77 -3.04
C SER A 125 -9.44 16.87 -2.28
N PHE A 126 -8.34 16.97 -3.02
CA PHE A 126 -6.99 17.04 -2.47
C PHE A 126 -6.25 18.26 -3.02
N VAL A 127 -5.32 18.78 -2.24
CA VAL A 127 -4.25 19.66 -2.65
C VAL A 127 -2.99 18.81 -2.71
N SER A 128 -2.27 18.86 -3.83
CA SER A 128 -1.06 18.08 -4.06
C SER A 128 0.20 18.89 -3.80
N SER A 129 1.17 18.24 -3.20
CA SER A 129 2.52 18.74 -2.94
C SER A 129 3.51 17.57 -2.97
N LEU A 130 4.78 17.89 -2.82
CA LEU A 130 5.83 16.92 -2.48
C LEU A 130 6.26 17.13 -1.03
N VAL A 131 6.70 16.06 -0.36
CA VAL A 131 7.35 16.17 0.95
C VAL A 131 8.58 17.08 0.81
N PRO A 132 8.75 18.15 1.62
CA PRO A 132 9.87 19.07 1.48
C PRO A 132 11.24 18.38 1.58
N GLY A 133 12.20 18.89 0.82
CA GLY A 133 13.55 18.35 0.73
C GLY A 133 13.82 17.53 -0.53
N TYR A 134 12.91 17.52 -1.51
CA TYR A 134 13.19 16.95 -2.83
C TYR A 134 14.36 17.66 -3.54
N VAL A 135 14.95 17.02 -4.52
CA VAL A 135 16.03 17.63 -5.29
C VAL A 135 15.48 18.85 -6.04
N GLY A 136 16.11 20.02 -5.82
CA GLY A 136 15.66 21.30 -6.37
C GLY A 136 14.73 22.10 -5.44
N ASP A 137 14.33 21.57 -4.30
CA ASP A 137 13.60 22.33 -3.29
C ASP A 137 14.49 23.41 -2.67
N THR A 138 14.09 24.66 -2.83
CA THR A 138 14.74 25.84 -2.23
C THR A 138 13.79 26.59 -1.29
N SER A 139 12.68 25.96 -0.92
CA SER A 139 11.74 26.52 0.05
C SER A 139 12.40 26.71 1.42
N PRO A 140 11.85 27.56 2.29
CA PRO A 140 12.33 27.67 3.66
C PRO A 140 12.32 26.37 4.46
N TYR A 141 11.53 25.37 4.04
CA TYR A 141 11.45 24.07 4.70
C TYR A 141 12.57 23.11 4.28
N ALA A 142 13.18 23.30 3.10
CA ALA A 142 14.26 22.46 2.61
C ALA A 142 15.45 22.35 3.59
N ALA A 143 15.74 23.42 4.33
CA ALA A 143 16.82 23.45 5.33
C ALA A 143 16.59 22.49 6.50
N ASN A 144 15.37 22.05 6.73
CA ASN A 144 15.00 21.11 7.79
C ASN A 144 14.93 19.66 7.30
N ALA A 145 15.15 19.41 6.02
CA ALA A 145 15.20 18.06 5.45
C ALA A 145 16.62 17.50 5.58
N HIS A 146 16.86 16.72 6.62
CA HIS A 146 18.17 16.11 6.90
C HIS A 146 18.23 14.71 6.24
N ILE A 147 18.13 14.68 4.92
CA ILE A 147 18.18 13.49 4.07
C ILE A 147 19.33 13.64 3.09
N ARG A 148 20.06 12.56 2.85
CA ARG A 148 21.22 12.58 1.92
C ARG A 148 20.91 12.01 0.55
N THR A 149 19.79 11.28 0.40
CA THR A 149 19.39 10.61 -0.83
C THR A 149 18.63 11.53 -1.77
N ALA A 150 18.60 11.16 -3.05
CA ALA A 150 17.99 11.93 -4.12
C ALA A 150 16.61 11.42 -4.52
N ASP A 151 16.39 10.11 -4.41
CA ASP A 151 15.14 9.42 -4.75
C ASP A 151 14.50 8.87 -3.49
N SER A 152 13.17 8.81 -3.45
CA SER A 152 12.41 8.26 -2.33
C SER A 152 11.15 7.55 -2.81
N GLY A 153 10.85 6.43 -2.17
CA GLY A 153 9.69 5.61 -2.46
C GLY A 153 9.14 4.90 -1.22
N ASP A 154 8.23 3.98 -1.42
CA ASP A 154 7.60 3.15 -0.39
C ASP A 154 7.04 3.97 0.78
N PRO A 155 6.12 4.92 0.51
CA PRO A 155 5.58 5.79 1.54
C PRO A 155 4.74 5.02 2.55
N VAL A 156 4.88 5.40 3.82
CA VAL A 156 3.99 4.98 4.92
C VAL A 156 3.63 6.18 5.77
N LEU A 157 2.39 6.22 6.27
CA LEU A 157 1.85 7.36 7.01
C LEU A 157 1.24 6.91 8.33
N ALA A 158 1.48 7.67 9.41
CA ALA A 158 0.82 7.47 10.70
C ALA A 158 0.60 8.79 11.43
N TRP A 159 -0.49 8.87 12.20
CA TRP A 159 -0.81 10.02 13.04
C TRP A 159 -0.56 9.72 14.51
N ASP A 160 -0.17 10.75 15.28
CA ASP A 160 -0.33 10.71 16.73
C ASP A 160 -1.72 11.26 17.15
N GLY A 161 -2.05 11.11 18.44
CA GLY A 161 -3.28 11.66 19.03
C GLY A 161 -3.28 13.19 19.20
N HIS A 162 -2.20 13.88 18.79
CA HIS A 162 -1.97 15.30 19.06
C HIS A 162 -1.85 16.16 17.80
N GLY A 163 -2.22 15.61 16.64
CA GLY A 163 -2.23 16.32 15.36
C GLY A 163 -0.90 16.39 14.64
N ARG A 164 0.03 15.46 14.94
CA ARG A 164 1.24 15.26 14.15
C ARG A 164 1.05 14.09 13.19
N LEU A 165 1.53 14.28 11.97
CA LEU A 165 1.63 13.25 10.95
C LEU A 165 3.10 12.89 10.77
N PHE A 166 3.36 11.61 10.60
CA PHE A 166 4.67 11.06 10.25
C PHE A 166 4.57 10.37 8.91
N ALA A 167 5.54 10.66 8.02
CA ALA A 167 5.68 10.02 6.73
C ALA A 167 7.04 9.32 6.68
N GLY A 168 7.02 8.00 6.56
CA GLY A 168 8.23 7.19 6.41
C GLY A 168 8.48 6.84 4.96
N SER A 169 9.73 6.57 4.61
CA SER A 169 10.15 6.24 3.25
C SER A 169 11.41 5.39 3.24
N GLU A 170 11.55 4.58 2.20
CA GLU A 170 12.85 4.10 1.75
C GLU A 170 13.39 5.06 0.69
N SER A 171 14.72 5.05 0.46
CA SER A 171 15.31 6.02 -0.47
C SER A 171 16.68 5.60 -1.00
N SER A 172 17.03 6.14 -2.16
CA SER A 172 18.30 5.85 -2.84
C SER A 172 18.84 7.06 -3.61
N GLY A 173 19.93 6.86 -4.34
CA GLY A 173 20.56 7.92 -5.11
C GLY A 173 21.43 8.87 -4.27
N ASP A 174 22.38 9.52 -4.92
CA ASP A 174 23.31 10.48 -4.28
C ASP A 174 23.09 11.88 -4.86
N ARG A 175 22.67 12.83 -4.03
CA ARG A 175 22.47 14.24 -4.43
C ARG A 175 23.71 14.88 -5.01
N ALA A 176 24.89 14.44 -4.58
CA ALA A 176 26.15 14.94 -5.09
C ALA A 176 26.64 14.20 -6.36
N GLY A 177 26.03 13.07 -6.71
CA GLY A 177 26.45 12.24 -7.84
C GLY A 177 27.82 11.56 -7.66
N THR A 178 28.39 11.58 -6.47
CA THR A 178 29.78 11.16 -6.19
C THR A 178 29.89 9.95 -5.28
N ALA A 179 28.93 9.72 -4.40
CA ALA A 179 28.89 8.59 -3.51
C ALA A 179 27.65 7.75 -3.80
N LYS A 180 27.76 6.45 -3.65
CA LYS A 180 26.62 5.55 -3.80
C LYS A 180 25.91 5.43 -2.47
N THR A 181 24.88 6.23 -2.30
CA THR A 181 23.90 6.02 -1.24
C THR A 181 22.83 5.06 -1.75
N PHE A 182 22.43 4.10 -0.93
CA PHE A 182 21.55 3.05 -1.40
C PHE A 182 20.74 2.48 -0.25
N GLY A 183 19.42 2.57 -0.35
CA GLY A 183 18.52 2.01 0.63
C GLY A 183 18.60 2.67 2.00
N ASP A 184 18.61 4.00 2.07
CA ASP A 184 18.37 4.71 3.32
C ASP A 184 16.90 4.65 3.69
N VAL A 185 16.58 4.79 4.96
CA VAL A 185 15.20 4.99 5.42
C VAL A 185 15.14 6.24 6.29
N TRP A 186 14.11 7.05 6.05
CA TRP A 186 13.92 8.31 6.75
C TRP A 186 12.47 8.55 7.16
N VAL A 187 12.26 9.45 8.13
CA VAL A 187 10.94 9.84 8.60
C VAL A 187 10.81 11.36 8.57
N ALA A 188 9.76 11.85 7.91
CA ALA A 188 9.31 13.23 7.97
C ALA A 188 8.28 13.42 9.08
N THR A 189 8.32 14.58 9.73
CA THR A 189 7.36 14.99 10.76
C THR A 189 6.64 16.24 10.32
N TYR A 190 5.31 16.20 10.40
CA TYR A 190 4.41 17.33 10.20
C TYR A 190 3.65 17.63 11.49
N GLN A 191 3.23 18.88 11.67
CA GLN A 191 2.47 19.30 12.84
C GLN A 191 1.35 20.28 12.46
N ASN A 192 0.50 20.57 13.43
CA ASN A 192 -0.41 21.70 13.34
C ASN A 192 0.39 23.01 13.49
N PRO A 193 0.30 23.98 12.55
CA PRO A 193 1.03 25.25 12.65
C PRO A 193 0.66 26.09 13.87
N GLN A 194 -0.48 25.82 14.49
CA GLN A 194 -0.92 26.47 15.76
C GLN A 194 -0.66 25.61 16.99
N GLY A 195 0.15 24.55 16.86
CA GLY A 195 0.47 23.60 17.93
C GLY A 195 -0.67 22.62 18.22
N THR A 196 -0.46 21.76 19.23
CA THR A 196 -1.37 20.65 19.57
C THR A 196 -2.76 21.10 20.06
N SER A 197 -2.90 22.34 20.51
CA SER A 197 -4.17 22.94 20.90
C SER A 197 -4.85 23.72 19.78
N GLY A 198 -4.24 23.79 18.59
CA GLY A 198 -4.82 24.44 17.43
C GLY A 198 -6.05 23.71 16.90
N PRO A 199 -6.87 24.39 16.06
CA PRO A 199 -7.99 23.74 15.38
C PRO A 199 -7.51 22.54 14.56
N SER A 200 -8.16 21.39 14.70
CA SER A 200 -7.76 20.13 14.07
C SER A 200 -7.73 20.15 12.52
N ALA A 201 -8.38 21.12 11.89
CA ALA A 201 -8.23 21.35 10.46
C ALA A 201 -6.79 21.72 10.04
N GLY A 202 -5.93 22.15 10.97
CA GLY A 202 -4.52 22.45 10.77
C GLY A 202 -3.59 21.26 11.05
N ASP A 203 -4.11 20.13 11.54
CA ASP A 203 -3.28 19.00 11.93
C ASP A 203 -2.49 18.45 10.74
N GLY A 204 -1.22 18.09 11.00
CA GLY A 204 -0.30 17.53 9.99
C GLY A 204 -0.02 18.46 8.79
N LYS A 205 -0.33 19.75 8.87
CA LYS A 205 -0.23 20.66 7.73
C LYS A 205 1.17 21.25 7.52
N GLN A 206 1.91 21.46 8.62
CA GLN A 206 3.22 22.11 8.58
C GLN A 206 4.34 21.09 8.65
N PHE A 207 5.16 21.04 7.62
CA PHE A 207 6.42 20.30 7.66
C PHE A 207 7.35 20.85 8.76
N VAL A 208 7.92 19.95 9.56
CA VAL A 208 8.84 20.27 10.64
C VAL A 208 10.27 19.89 10.27
N ARG A 209 10.46 18.63 9.88
CA ARG A 209 11.78 18.06 9.54
C ARG A 209 11.64 16.70 8.86
N SER A 210 12.73 16.26 8.22
CA SER A 210 12.95 14.84 7.89
C SER A 210 14.30 14.41 8.48
N LEU A 211 14.41 13.16 8.92
CA LEU A 211 15.61 12.58 9.52
C LEU A 211 15.92 11.22 8.91
N ASP A 212 17.16 11.01 8.46
CA ASP A 212 17.66 9.65 8.19
C ASP A 212 17.67 8.86 9.51
N VAL A 213 16.93 7.74 9.54
CA VAL A 213 16.86 6.87 10.74
C VAL A 213 17.75 5.64 10.59
N ALA A 214 18.06 5.23 9.37
CA ALA A 214 19.10 4.25 9.09
C ALA A 214 19.68 4.48 7.68
N GLN A 215 20.98 4.29 7.55
CA GLN A 215 21.67 4.48 6.30
C GLN A 215 22.03 3.14 5.65
N GLY A 216 21.67 3.01 4.41
CA GLY A 216 22.10 1.94 3.55
C GLY A 216 23.53 2.13 3.02
N SER A 217 23.99 1.20 2.23
CA SER A 217 25.26 1.29 1.55
C SER A 217 25.26 0.43 0.29
N ALA A 218 25.69 0.99 -0.84
CA ALA A 218 26.11 0.20 -1.97
C ALA A 218 27.57 -0.21 -1.75
N ALA A 219 27.83 -1.49 -1.59
CA ALA A 219 29.18 -2.00 -1.52
C ALA A 219 29.44 -2.92 -2.71
N PRO A 220 30.64 -2.89 -3.31
CA PRO A 220 31.03 -3.92 -4.27
C PRO A 220 30.97 -5.29 -3.60
N ASN A 221 30.61 -6.31 -4.35
CA ASN A 221 30.52 -7.70 -3.90
C ASN A 221 29.42 -8.01 -2.88
N LEU A 222 28.27 -7.31 -2.97
CA LEU A 222 27.07 -7.66 -2.24
C LEU A 222 27.17 -7.61 -0.70
N LEU A 223 28.13 -6.86 -0.19
CA LEU A 223 28.24 -6.54 1.23
C LEU A 223 27.42 -5.30 1.60
N GLY A 224 26.64 -4.77 0.66
CA GLY A 224 25.76 -3.62 0.85
C GLY A 224 24.62 -3.90 1.82
N LYS A 225 24.01 -2.83 2.28
CA LYS A 225 22.80 -2.82 3.11
C LYS A 225 21.73 -2.10 2.32
N PHE A 226 20.72 -2.82 1.92
CA PHE A 226 19.55 -2.25 1.28
C PHE A 226 18.37 -2.36 2.25
N HIS A 227 17.66 -1.26 2.44
CA HIS A 227 16.46 -1.21 3.26
C HIS A 227 15.26 -1.03 2.36
N ASP A 228 14.19 -1.76 2.62
CA ASP A 228 13.01 -1.84 1.76
C ASP A 228 11.79 -2.27 2.58
N LYS A 229 10.60 -2.11 2.05
CA LYS A 229 9.34 -2.51 2.68
C LYS A 229 9.18 -1.92 4.07
N THR A 230 8.89 -0.63 4.10
CA THR A 230 8.75 0.16 5.33
C THR A 230 7.38 0.00 5.98
N ALA A 231 7.31 0.22 7.29
CA ALA A 231 6.07 0.34 8.07
C ALA A 231 6.24 1.38 9.18
N ILE A 232 5.19 2.13 9.48
CA ILE A 232 5.18 3.14 10.54
C ILE A 232 3.87 3.06 11.33
N GLU A 233 3.95 3.20 12.64
CA GLU A 233 2.78 3.37 13.50
C GLU A 233 3.14 4.24 14.72
N VAL A 234 2.15 4.91 15.27
CA VAL A 234 2.30 5.78 16.44
C VAL A 234 1.38 5.29 17.55
N ASP A 235 1.90 5.24 18.77
CA ASP A 235 1.10 4.93 19.95
C ASP A 235 0.12 6.08 20.23
N ARG A 236 -1.17 5.77 20.18
CA ARG A 236 -2.29 6.67 20.45
C ARG A 236 -3.15 6.17 21.62
N THR A 237 -2.61 5.27 22.41
CA THR A 237 -3.37 4.61 23.49
C THR A 237 -3.63 5.51 24.69
N GLY A 238 -2.98 6.67 24.78
CA GLY A 238 -3.01 7.51 25.99
C GLY A 238 -2.25 6.89 27.17
N GLY A 239 -1.53 5.79 26.96
CA GLY A 239 -0.74 5.08 27.96
C GLY A 239 0.65 5.65 28.15
N ALA A 240 1.54 4.85 28.76
CA ALA A 240 2.91 5.29 29.08
C ALA A 240 3.78 5.53 27.83
N CYS A 241 3.42 4.98 26.68
CA CYS A 241 4.14 5.09 25.42
C CYS A 241 3.43 6.03 24.42
N ASP A 242 2.39 6.73 24.85
CA ASP A 242 1.60 7.62 23.99
C ASP A 242 2.48 8.65 23.26
N GLY A 243 2.27 8.78 21.94
CA GLY A 243 3.06 9.63 21.08
C GLY A 243 4.41 9.05 20.64
N ASN A 244 4.79 7.85 21.08
CA ASN A 244 5.96 7.16 20.55
C ASN A 244 5.72 6.74 19.11
N VAL A 245 6.73 6.98 18.25
CA VAL A 245 6.72 6.59 16.85
C VAL A 245 7.57 5.34 16.67
N TYR A 246 7.03 4.34 15.99
CA TYR A 246 7.74 3.12 15.63
C TYR A 246 7.86 3.04 14.12
N PHE A 247 9.07 2.76 13.63
CA PHE A 247 9.32 2.61 12.20
C PHE A 247 10.13 1.34 11.98
N ALA A 248 9.60 0.45 11.14
CA ALA A 248 10.19 -0.85 10.83
C ALA A 248 10.44 -1.01 9.34
N TRP A 249 11.38 -1.88 8.98
CA TRP A 249 11.70 -2.19 7.59
C TRP A 249 12.36 -3.56 7.46
N ALA A 250 12.35 -4.11 6.25
CA ALA A 250 13.16 -5.23 5.84
C ALA A 250 14.55 -4.75 5.42
N ARG A 251 15.61 -5.28 6.01
CA ARG A 251 16.98 -5.01 5.62
C ARG A 251 17.57 -6.20 4.91
N PHE A 252 17.96 -5.99 3.67
CA PHE A 252 18.63 -6.97 2.83
C PHE A 252 20.14 -6.84 2.95
N THR A 253 20.84 -7.99 3.03
CA THR A 253 22.29 -8.07 3.05
C THR A 253 22.74 -9.32 2.34
N GLY A 254 23.93 -9.28 1.70
CA GLY A 254 24.50 -10.43 1.07
C GLY A 254 24.04 -10.62 -0.38
N GLY A 255 24.31 -11.77 -0.94
CA GLY A 255 24.16 -12.15 -2.34
C GLY A 255 25.27 -13.12 -2.75
N GLY A 256 25.82 -13.84 -1.79
CA GLY A 256 26.78 -14.91 -2.02
C GLY A 256 26.08 -16.21 -2.45
N PRO A 257 26.81 -17.34 -2.49
CA PRO A 257 26.26 -18.64 -2.86
C PRO A 257 25.05 -19.10 -2.04
N ASN A 258 24.83 -18.47 -0.86
CA ASN A 258 23.71 -18.77 0.03
C ASN A 258 22.50 -17.83 -0.16
N GLY A 259 22.49 -17.01 -1.21
CA GLY A 259 21.41 -16.05 -1.48
C GLY A 259 21.46 -14.79 -0.59
N PHE A 260 20.44 -13.96 -0.73
CA PHE A 260 20.23 -12.80 0.13
C PHE A 260 19.78 -13.23 1.53
N ASN A 261 20.10 -12.39 2.51
CA ASN A 261 19.49 -12.46 3.83
C ASN A 261 18.65 -11.21 4.00
N SER A 262 17.42 -11.35 4.46
CA SER A 262 16.59 -10.26 4.90
C SER A 262 16.26 -10.39 6.37
N SER A 263 16.10 -9.26 7.05
CA SER A 263 15.84 -9.23 8.49
C SER A 263 15.03 -8.00 8.85
N VAL A 264 14.12 -8.12 9.82
CA VAL A 264 13.35 -7.00 10.34
C VAL A 264 14.20 -6.15 11.28
N TYR A 265 14.23 -4.87 11.01
CA TYR A 265 14.79 -3.83 11.85
C TYR A 265 13.71 -2.85 12.28
N VAL A 266 13.89 -2.26 13.45
CA VAL A 266 12.99 -1.25 14.01
C VAL A 266 13.78 -0.15 14.70
N VAL A 267 13.28 1.08 14.57
CA VAL A 267 13.66 2.23 15.40
C VAL A 267 12.42 2.76 16.11
N ARG A 268 12.64 3.50 17.19
CA ARG A 268 11.57 4.22 17.88
C ARG A 268 11.98 5.64 18.20
N SER A 269 11.00 6.52 18.20
CA SER A 269 11.12 7.86 18.80
C SER A 269 10.25 7.92 20.05
N THR A 270 10.75 8.56 21.10
CA THR A 270 10.00 8.83 22.34
C THR A 270 9.81 10.33 22.57
N ASP A 271 10.10 11.13 21.56
CA ASP A 271 10.04 12.59 21.57
C ASP A 271 9.31 13.13 20.32
N HIS A 272 8.28 12.39 19.88
CA HIS A 272 7.41 12.75 18.76
C HIS A 272 8.19 12.99 17.45
N GLY A 273 9.11 12.10 17.10
CA GLY A 273 9.88 12.16 15.86
C GLY A 273 11.03 13.15 15.86
N ALA A 274 11.37 13.75 17.02
CA ALA A 274 12.50 14.66 17.10
C ALA A 274 13.85 13.93 17.03
N THR A 275 13.92 12.73 17.61
CA THR A 275 15.06 11.82 17.49
C THR A 275 14.60 10.37 17.42
N PHE A 276 15.45 9.50 16.90
CA PHE A 276 15.19 8.06 16.82
C PHE A 276 16.32 7.25 17.48
N SER A 277 15.97 6.10 18.01
CA SER A 277 16.93 5.14 18.56
C SER A 277 17.83 4.57 17.46
N ALA A 278 18.95 3.96 17.85
CA ALA A 278 19.70 3.11 16.93
C ALA A 278 18.82 1.94 16.41
N PRO A 279 19.02 1.49 15.14
CA PRO A 279 18.29 0.36 14.59
C PRO A 279 18.49 -0.93 15.38
N LEU A 280 17.40 -1.57 15.77
CA LEU A 280 17.37 -2.84 16.48
C LEU A 280 16.93 -3.96 15.53
N LYS A 281 17.76 -4.99 15.33
CA LYS A 281 17.37 -6.22 14.63
C LYS A 281 16.49 -7.07 15.55
N ILE A 282 15.28 -7.41 15.12
CA ILE A 282 14.33 -8.20 15.93
C ILE A 282 14.12 -9.64 15.44
N SER A 283 14.29 -9.93 14.17
CA SER A 283 14.14 -11.28 13.60
C SER A 283 15.42 -12.13 13.76
N GLN A 284 15.83 -12.40 14.99
CA GLN A 284 17.18 -12.89 15.33
C GLN A 284 17.63 -14.18 14.60
N THR A 285 16.74 -15.15 14.48
CA THR A 285 17.06 -16.48 13.93
C THR A 285 16.45 -16.73 12.54
N VAL A 286 15.76 -15.72 12.01
CA VAL A 286 15.11 -15.78 10.70
C VAL A 286 16.00 -15.09 9.67
N HIS A 287 16.15 -15.70 8.51
CA HIS A 287 17.10 -15.28 7.49
C HIS A 287 16.44 -14.76 6.22
N ASP A 288 15.14 -14.99 6.05
CA ASP A 288 14.42 -14.52 4.89
C ASP A 288 13.00 -14.07 5.28
N ILE A 289 12.77 -12.76 5.21
CA ILE A 289 11.51 -12.12 5.58
C ILE A 289 11.22 -10.95 4.65
N GLN A 290 9.94 -10.61 4.49
CA GLN A 290 9.50 -9.35 3.90
C GLN A 290 8.18 -8.86 4.52
N PHE A 291 7.76 -7.67 4.10
CA PHE A 291 6.50 -7.05 4.45
C PHE A 291 6.28 -6.90 5.95
N PRO A 292 7.21 -6.25 6.68
CA PRO A 292 6.94 -5.92 8.07
C PRO A 292 5.75 -4.94 8.15
N ASP A 293 4.93 -5.13 9.20
CA ASP A 293 3.84 -4.23 9.52
C ASP A 293 3.71 -4.08 11.03
N ILE A 294 3.12 -2.97 11.50
CA ILE A 294 3.11 -2.62 12.92
C ILE A 294 1.67 -2.50 13.41
N ALA A 295 1.34 -3.25 14.46
CA ALA A 295 0.08 -3.12 15.19
C ALA A 295 0.34 -2.79 16.66
N ILE A 296 -0.36 -1.80 17.21
CA ILE A 296 -0.26 -1.40 18.61
C ILE A 296 -1.60 -1.68 19.29
N THR A 297 -1.61 -2.56 20.27
CA THR A 297 -2.82 -2.90 21.04
C THR A 297 -3.16 -1.83 22.06
N GLY A 298 -4.42 -1.78 22.50
CA GLY A 298 -4.90 -0.78 23.46
C GLY A 298 -4.17 -0.78 24.82
N ASP A 299 -3.45 -1.83 25.18
CA ASP A 299 -2.57 -1.88 26.34
C ASP A 299 -1.13 -1.38 26.05
N GLY A 300 -0.86 -0.86 24.84
CA GLY A 300 0.41 -0.29 24.45
C GLY A 300 1.50 -1.30 24.05
N LYS A 301 1.14 -2.57 23.81
CA LYS A 301 2.10 -3.53 23.23
C LYS A 301 2.28 -3.27 21.75
N VAL A 302 3.51 -3.35 21.28
CA VAL A 302 3.88 -3.17 19.88
C VAL A 302 4.17 -4.51 19.25
N PHE A 303 3.37 -4.90 18.28
CA PHE A 303 3.56 -6.10 17.47
C PHE A 303 4.14 -5.70 16.12
N ILE A 304 5.17 -6.41 15.68
CA ILE A 304 5.69 -6.28 14.32
C ILE A 304 5.49 -7.64 13.65
N THR A 305 4.59 -7.67 12.68
CA THR A 305 4.24 -8.86 11.90
C THR A 305 4.98 -8.85 10.57
N TYR A 306 5.21 -10.01 9.98
CA TYR A 306 5.88 -10.13 8.69
C TYR A 306 5.67 -11.51 8.06
N ARG A 307 5.87 -11.62 6.74
CA ARG A 307 6.03 -12.88 6.03
C ARG A 307 7.42 -13.42 6.30
N GLN A 308 7.50 -14.64 6.78
CA GLN A 308 8.72 -15.44 6.81
C GLN A 308 8.67 -16.41 5.65
N PHE A 309 9.64 -16.35 4.75
CA PHE A 309 9.73 -17.27 3.63
C PHE A 309 10.22 -18.66 4.07
N ALA A 310 9.86 -19.68 3.31
CA ALA A 310 10.44 -21.00 3.46
C ALA A 310 11.97 -20.93 3.29
N ASP A 311 12.71 -21.39 4.28
CA ASP A 311 14.17 -21.32 4.29
C ASP A 311 14.79 -22.48 5.09
N VAL A 312 15.64 -23.24 4.44
CA VAL A 312 16.39 -24.36 5.05
C VAL A 312 17.21 -23.89 6.25
N ARG A 313 17.81 -22.69 6.17
CA ARG A 313 18.67 -22.14 7.23
C ARG A 313 17.89 -21.80 8.50
N SER A 314 16.64 -21.38 8.33
CA SER A 314 15.70 -21.07 9.41
C SER A 314 14.91 -22.31 9.88
N HIS A 315 15.14 -23.48 9.26
CA HIS A 315 14.33 -24.69 9.48
C HIS A 315 12.84 -24.43 9.27
N GLN A 316 12.50 -23.50 8.37
CA GLN A 316 11.14 -23.13 8.02
C GLN A 316 10.74 -23.87 6.72
N PRO A 317 9.91 -24.92 6.82
CA PRO A 317 9.59 -25.76 5.66
C PRO A 317 8.61 -25.12 4.67
N GLN A 318 7.89 -24.08 5.10
CA GLN A 318 6.88 -23.38 4.29
C GLN A 318 6.82 -21.91 4.68
N ASP A 319 6.23 -21.10 3.83
CA ASP A 319 5.96 -19.71 4.14
C ASP A 319 5.02 -19.59 5.34
N ALA A 320 5.24 -18.56 6.14
CA ALA A 320 4.46 -18.37 7.36
C ALA A 320 4.30 -16.88 7.71
N ILE A 321 3.26 -16.59 8.48
CA ILE A 321 3.15 -15.33 9.21
C ILE A 321 3.91 -15.48 10.52
N ALA A 322 4.78 -14.52 10.81
CA ALA A 322 5.50 -14.43 12.08
C ALA A 322 5.36 -13.04 12.70
N TYR A 323 5.61 -12.93 14.00
CA TYR A 323 5.64 -11.66 14.70
C TYR A 323 6.69 -11.62 15.82
N ASN A 324 7.09 -10.40 16.18
CA ASN A 324 7.79 -10.09 17.42
C ASN A 324 6.92 -9.10 18.22
N VAL A 325 6.99 -9.13 19.55
CA VAL A 325 6.22 -8.24 20.41
C VAL A 325 7.11 -7.54 21.42
N SER A 326 6.83 -6.26 21.66
CA SER A 326 7.40 -5.45 22.73
C SER A 326 6.31 -5.05 23.72
N SER A 327 6.62 -5.13 25.02
CA SER A 327 5.79 -4.62 26.12
C SER A 327 6.47 -3.52 26.94
N ASP A 328 7.56 -2.95 26.40
CA ASP A 328 8.39 -1.92 27.05
C ASP A 328 8.63 -0.71 26.16
N CYS A 329 7.59 -0.31 25.40
CA CYS A 329 7.63 0.80 24.45
C CYS A 329 8.70 0.63 23.36
N GLY A 330 8.86 -0.57 22.83
CA GLY A 330 9.79 -0.85 21.73
C GLY A 330 11.26 -0.85 22.13
N LYS A 331 11.60 -0.95 23.43
CA LYS A 331 13.00 -1.06 23.87
C LYS A 331 13.58 -2.42 23.52
N THR A 332 12.79 -3.46 23.79
CA THR A 332 13.14 -4.85 23.51
C THR A 332 11.97 -5.55 22.85
N PHE A 333 12.27 -6.59 22.09
CA PHE A 333 11.27 -7.43 21.44
C PHE A 333 11.50 -8.90 21.78
N SER A 334 10.42 -9.68 21.81
CA SER A 334 10.48 -11.12 21.92
C SER A 334 11.29 -11.76 20.80
N ALA A 335 11.63 -13.04 20.93
CA ALA A 335 11.98 -13.86 19.77
C ALA A 335 10.81 -13.94 18.78
N PRO A 336 11.06 -14.30 17.50
CA PRO A 336 9.99 -14.53 16.53
C PRO A 336 9.01 -15.62 16.99
N HIS A 337 7.72 -15.35 16.79
CA HIS A 337 6.62 -16.29 17.02
C HIS A 337 5.93 -16.57 15.69
N LEU A 338 5.76 -17.85 15.35
CA LEU A 338 4.98 -18.26 14.18
C LEU A 338 3.48 -18.23 14.51
N VAL A 339 2.67 -17.73 13.58
CA VAL A 339 1.21 -17.72 13.67
C VAL A 339 0.63 -18.88 12.87
N THR A 340 0.81 -18.87 11.55
CA THR A 340 0.29 -19.92 10.66
C THR A 340 1.15 -20.03 9.41
N GLY A 341 1.28 -21.23 8.87
CA GLY A 341 1.86 -21.46 7.55
C GLY A 341 0.83 -21.31 6.44
N PHE A 342 1.29 -21.03 5.24
CA PHE A 342 0.45 -20.91 4.06
C PHE A 342 1.23 -21.25 2.78
N GLU A 343 0.50 -21.49 1.69
CA GLU A 343 1.05 -21.61 0.35
C GLU A 343 0.92 -20.26 -0.36
N PRO A 344 2.03 -19.60 -0.72
CA PRO A 344 1.97 -18.25 -1.29
C PRO A 344 1.40 -18.24 -2.71
N TYR A 345 0.84 -17.10 -3.10
CA TYR A 345 0.52 -16.76 -4.48
C TYR A 345 1.61 -15.81 -5.00
N ASP A 346 2.60 -16.37 -5.67
CA ASP A 346 3.74 -15.63 -6.20
C ASP A 346 3.88 -15.90 -7.72
N PRO A 347 3.25 -15.10 -8.60
CA PRO A 347 3.31 -15.28 -10.04
C PRO A 347 4.74 -15.29 -10.55
N THR A 348 5.06 -16.23 -11.41
CA THR A 348 6.39 -16.38 -12.03
C THR A 348 6.34 -16.94 -13.45
N ASP A 349 7.40 -16.69 -14.21
CA ASP A 349 7.64 -17.31 -15.51
C ASP A 349 9.16 -17.50 -15.72
N ILE A 350 9.53 -18.14 -16.81
CA ILE A 350 10.92 -18.18 -17.27
C ILE A 350 11.21 -16.90 -18.04
N SER A 351 12.24 -16.17 -17.61
CA SER A 351 12.73 -15.00 -18.34
C SER A 351 13.36 -15.41 -19.68
N ALA A 352 13.48 -14.46 -20.60
CA ALA A 352 14.15 -14.66 -21.88
C ALA A 352 15.60 -15.15 -21.74
N GLN A 353 16.25 -14.88 -20.60
CA GLN A 353 17.60 -15.32 -20.29
C GLN A 353 17.65 -16.71 -19.61
N GLY A 354 16.48 -17.35 -19.42
CA GLY A 354 16.39 -18.69 -18.84
C GLY A 354 16.37 -18.74 -17.32
N GLY A 355 16.32 -17.59 -16.63
CA GLY A 355 16.06 -17.49 -15.20
C GLY A 355 14.57 -17.40 -14.90
N VAL A 356 14.18 -17.62 -13.63
CA VAL A 356 12.80 -17.37 -13.16
C VAL A 356 12.63 -15.89 -12.87
N THR A 357 11.52 -15.32 -13.31
CA THR A 357 11.14 -13.93 -13.02
C THR A 357 9.73 -13.85 -12.42
N GLY A 358 9.51 -12.89 -11.54
CA GLY A 358 8.21 -12.59 -10.96
C GLY A 358 7.39 -11.53 -11.74
N GLU A 359 7.89 -11.07 -12.89
CA GLU A 359 7.27 -10.06 -13.72
C GLU A 359 7.60 -10.26 -15.20
N CYS A 360 6.65 -9.99 -16.08
CA CYS A 360 6.81 -10.16 -17.51
C CYS A 360 6.20 -8.99 -18.26
N GLY A 361 7.02 -8.22 -18.94
CA GLY A 361 6.56 -7.18 -19.85
C GLY A 361 6.03 -7.73 -21.16
N ASP A 362 5.54 -6.84 -22.02
CA ASP A 362 4.97 -7.17 -23.32
C ASP A 362 5.99 -7.13 -24.47
N SER A 363 7.28 -6.93 -24.17
CA SER A 363 8.31 -7.10 -25.18
C SER A 363 8.36 -8.55 -25.67
N ALA A 364 8.59 -8.76 -26.96
CA ALA A 364 8.55 -10.09 -27.59
C ALA A 364 9.50 -11.13 -26.97
N SER A 365 10.45 -10.71 -26.14
CA SER A 365 11.46 -11.57 -25.51
C SER A 365 11.38 -11.62 -23.99
N ALA A 366 10.38 -10.97 -23.38
CA ALA A 366 10.37 -10.83 -21.92
C ALA A 366 10.21 -12.17 -21.19
N CYS A 367 9.22 -12.96 -21.56
CA CYS A 367 8.92 -14.24 -20.91
C CYS A 367 8.58 -15.33 -21.90
N VAL A 368 8.90 -16.58 -21.52
CA VAL A 368 8.72 -17.76 -22.39
C VAL A 368 7.24 -18.06 -22.64
N SER A 369 6.37 -17.88 -21.65
CA SER A 369 4.93 -18.06 -21.81
C SER A 369 4.31 -17.06 -22.78
N GLY A 370 4.92 -15.90 -22.95
CA GLY A 370 4.42 -14.79 -23.73
C GLY A 370 3.24 -14.05 -23.08
N TYR A 371 2.98 -14.25 -21.79
CA TYR A 371 2.06 -13.47 -21.00
C TYR A 371 2.72 -12.22 -20.42
N THR A 372 1.91 -11.21 -20.17
CA THR A 372 2.33 -9.95 -19.54
C THR A 372 1.73 -9.86 -18.14
N PHE A 373 2.56 -9.68 -17.11
CA PHE A 373 2.05 -9.54 -15.77
C PHE A 373 3.00 -8.78 -14.84
N MET A 374 2.39 -7.98 -13.97
CA MET A 374 3.06 -7.26 -12.90
C MET A 374 3.48 -8.24 -11.80
N ARG A 375 4.61 -7.97 -11.17
CA ARG A 375 5.06 -8.72 -10.00
C ARG A 375 4.01 -8.70 -8.89
N GLY A 376 4.09 -9.68 -8.04
CA GLY A 376 3.28 -9.80 -6.86
C GLY A 376 3.71 -10.98 -6.02
N GLY A 377 3.31 -10.94 -4.77
CA GLY A 377 3.58 -11.99 -3.82
C GLY A 377 2.67 -11.86 -2.63
N THR A 378 2.40 -12.95 -1.94
CA THR A 378 1.60 -12.94 -0.73
C THR A 378 2.18 -11.97 0.30
N GLN A 379 1.38 -11.00 0.72
CA GLN A 379 1.74 -10.02 1.73
C GLN A 379 0.92 -10.21 2.99
N VAL A 380 1.52 -9.83 4.13
CA VAL A 380 0.85 -9.84 5.44
C VAL A 380 0.68 -8.41 5.89
N ARG A 381 -0.56 -8.04 6.25
CA ARG A 381 -0.88 -6.75 6.83
C ARG A 381 -1.57 -6.95 8.16
N SER A 382 -1.34 -6.03 9.09
CA SER A 382 -1.86 -6.14 10.44
C SER A 382 -2.32 -4.81 11.01
N THR A 383 -3.27 -4.89 11.94
CA THR A 383 -3.77 -3.74 12.68
C THR A 383 -4.24 -4.14 14.07
N ALA A 384 -4.47 -3.17 14.93
CA ALA A 384 -5.16 -3.34 16.20
C ALA A 384 -5.98 -2.09 16.52
N ASP A 385 -7.09 -2.24 17.24
CA ASP A 385 -7.84 -1.09 17.77
C ASP A 385 -7.12 -0.54 19.02
N GLN A 386 -6.41 0.54 18.85
CA GLN A 386 -5.68 1.20 19.94
C GLN A 386 -6.61 1.82 20.99
N GLY A 387 -7.89 2.06 20.65
CA GLY A 387 -8.91 2.55 21.56
C GLY A 387 -9.52 1.45 22.45
N ASP A 388 -9.36 0.18 22.12
CA ASP A 388 -9.88 -0.93 22.92
C ASP A 388 -8.87 -1.40 23.98
N HIS A 389 -8.89 -0.76 25.14
CA HIS A 389 -8.05 -1.14 26.28
C HIS A 389 -8.47 -2.45 26.97
N SER A 390 -9.58 -3.05 26.55
CA SER A 390 -10.09 -4.28 27.18
C SER A 390 -9.55 -5.56 26.56
N ARG A 391 -9.08 -5.47 25.29
CA ARG A 391 -8.66 -6.61 24.49
C ARG A 391 -7.35 -6.31 23.77
N ASP A 392 -6.46 -7.28 23.75
CA ASP A 392 -5.19 -7.21 23.04
C ASP A 392 -5.30 -8.06 21.79
N TYR A 393 -6.14 -7.66 20.84
CA TYR A 393 -6.30 -8.34 19.58
C TYR A 393 -5.52 -7.68 18.47
N ILE A 394 -4.85 -8.50 17.68
CA ILE A 394 -4.23 -8.13 16.42
C ILE A 394 -5.02 -8.81 15.31
N TYR A 395 -5.37 -8.06 14.29
CA TYR A 395 -6.11 -8.49 13.12
C TYR A 395 -5.17 -8.54 11.94
N LEU A 396 -5.14 -9.68 11.25
CA LEU A 396 -4.22 -9.92 10.14
C LEU A 396 -4.99 -10.31 8.89
N VAL A 397 -4.53 -9.79 7.76
CA VAL A 397 -4.96 -10.20 6.42
C VAL A 397 -3.76 -10.58 5.57
N TYR A 398 -3.95 -11.50 4.64
CA TYR A 398 -2.93 -11.95 3.69
C TYR A 398 -3.59 -12.64 2.50
N ASP A 399 -2.89 -12.78 1.39
CA ASP A 399 -3.41 -13.22 0.09
C ASP A 399 -2.70 -14.47 -0.46
N PRO A 400 -2.78 -15.62 0.22
CA PRO A 400 -2.16 -16.86 -0.23
C PRO A 400 -2.96 -17.52 -1.37
N SER A 401 -2.38 -18.55 -1.99
CA SER A 401 -3.12 -19.50 -2.81
C SER A 401 -4.19 -20.20 -1.98
N ILE A 402 -5.40 -20.33 -2.54
CA ILE A 402 -6.49 -21.09 -1.91
C ILE A 402 -6.26 -22.57 -2.19
N PRO A 403 -6.08 -23.43 -1.17
CA PRO A 403 -5.86 -24.85 -1.35
C PRO A 403 -6.94 -25.54 -2.19
N GLY A 404 -6.51 -26.37 -3.14
CA GLY A 404 -7.40 -27.10 -4.05
C GLY A 404 -7.84 -26.31 -5.29
N THR A 405 -7.24 -25.13 -5.53
CA THR A 405 -7.45 -24.36 -6.77
C THR A 405 -6.30 -24.52 -7.77
N GLU A 406 -5.29 -25.29 -7.43
CA GLU A 406 -4.10 -25.51 -8.24
C GLU A 406 -4.46 -26.28 -9.51
N VAL A 407 -4.03 -25.77 -10.65
CA VAL A 407 -4.25 -26.37 -11.96
C VAL A 407 -2.99 -26.29 -12.83
N PRO A 408 -2.68 -27.31 -13.64
CA PRO A 408 -1.60 -27.21 -14.62
C PRO A 408 -1.89 -26.05 -15.59
N SER A 409 -0.94 -25.12 -15.72
CA SER A 409 -1.11 -23.95 -16.62
C SER A 409 -1.00 -24.30 -18.09
N GLY A 410 -0.28 -25.37 -18.40
CA GLY A 410 0.04 -25.74 -19.77
C GLY A 410 1.07 -24.82 -20.43
N SER A 411 1.75 -23.99 -19.65
CA SER A 411 2.80 -23.05 -20.07
C SER A 411 3.90 -23.00 -19.01
N THR A 412 4.85 -22.10 -19.19
CA THR A 412 5.90 -21.82 -18.19
C THR A 412 5.44 -20.88 -17.08
N TYR A 413 4.26 -20.32 -17.18
CA TYR A 413 3.64 -19.52 -16.10
C TYR A 413 3.21 -20.40 -14.93
N GLY A 414 3.42 -19.89 -13.71
CA GLY A 414 2.90 -20.47 -12.48
C GLY A 414 2.71 -19.40 -11.41
N SER A 415 1.90 -19.70 -10.41
CA SER A 415 1.63 -18.79 -9.28
C SER A 415 1.82 -19.44 -7.91
N VAL A 416 2.19 -20.71 -7.86
CA VAL A 416 2.38 -21.48 -6.64
C VAL A 416 3.87 -21.72 -6.41
N VAL A 417 4.34 -21.50 -5.18
CA VAL A 417 5.70 -21.83 -4.78
C VAL A 417 5.77 -23.30 -4.36
N SER A 418 6.80 -24.03 -4.77
CA SER A 418 7.03 -25.40 -4.33
C SER A 418 7.27 -25.47 -2.83
N GLN A 419 6.57 -26.40 -2.17
CA GLN A 419 6.82 -26.74 -0.76
C GLN A 419 8.13 -27.56 -0.58
N ASP A 420 8.72 -28.05 -1.67
CA ASP A 420 9.97 -28.81 -1.62
C ASP A 420 11.16 -27.86 -1.34
N LEU A 421 11.92 -28.17 -0.33
CA LEU A 421 13.12 -27.41 -0.01
C LEU A 421 14.34 -27.87 -0.86
N PRO A 422 15.12 -26.88 -1.39
CA PRO A 422 14.88 -25.46 -1.35
C PRO A 422 13.62 -25.08 -2.14
N ALA A 423 12.87 -24.09 -1.65
CA ALA A 423 11.65 -23.64 -2.30
C ALA A 423 11.89 -23.35 -3.76
N LYS A 424 11.03 -23.88 -4.62
CA LYS A 424 11.08 -23.67 -6.08
C LYS A 424 9.72 -23.22 -6.55
N TYR A 425 9.73 -22.32 -7.51
CA TYR A 425 8.50 -21.94 -8.17
C TYR A 425 8.00 -23.09 -9.07
N HIS A 426 6.70 -23.37 -8.99
CA HIS A 426 6.03 -24.20 -9.96
C HIS A 426 5.70 -23.38 -11.21
N GLN A 427 6.51 -23.52 -12.23
CA GLN A 427 6.38 -22.78 -13.49
C GLN A 427 5.25 -23.29 -14.39
N ASP A 428 4.54 -24.30 -13.97
CA ASP A 428 3.47 -24.95 -14.73
C ASP A 428 2.17 -25.11 -13.93
N VAL A 429 2.07 -24.49 -12.77
CA VAL A 429 0.91 -24.58 -11.89
C VAL A 429 0.37 -23.20 -11.56
N GLY A 430 -0.85 -22.92 -12.03
CA GLY A 430 -1.61 -21.75 -11.64
C GLY A 430 -2.55 -22.04 -10.48
N SER A 431 -2.99 -20.99 -9.79
CA SER A 431 -3.92 -21.07 -8.65
C SER A 431 -4.77 -19.81 -8.54
N VAL A 432 -5.70 -19.82 -7.59
CA VAL A 432 -6.50 -18.66 -7.20
C VAL A 432 -6.03 -18.16 -5.84
N SER A 433 -5.76 -16.87 -5.69
CA SER A 433 -5.53 -16.24 -4.39
C SER A 433 -6.83 -15.64 -3.83
N GLY A 434 -6.92 -15.59 -2.51
CA GLY A 434 -8.03 -14.96 -1.80
C GLY A 434 -7.56 -14.29 -0.52
N ILE A 435 -8.30 -13.29 -0.04
CA ILE A 435 -7.96 -12.57 1.18
C ILE A 435 -8.39 -13.36 2.39
N TYR A 436 -7.43 -13.92 3.10
CA TYR A 436 -7.63 -14.56 4.38
C TYR A 436 -7.50 -13.58 5.52
N PHE A 437 -8.34 -13.78 6.52
CA PHE A 437 -8.36 -13.02 7.77
C PHE A 437 -8.16 -13.97 8.95
N LEU A 438 -7.43 -13.52 9.97
CA LEU A 438 -7.37 -14.14 11.28
C LEU A 438 -7.22 -13.09 12.39
N ARG A 439 -7.66 -13.46 13.60
CA ARG A 439 -7.47 -12.65 14.80
C ARG A 439 -6.49 -13.37 15.74
N LEU A 440 -5.41 -12.68 16.10
CA LEU A 440 -4.42 -13.14 17.08
C LEU A 440 -4.71 -12.50 18.44
N ASN A 441 -4.69 -13.30 19.50
CA ASN A 441 -4.77 -12.82 20.87
C ASN A 441 -3.36 -12.47 21.37
N GLY A 442 -3.07 -11.19 21.58
CA GLY A 442 -1.76 -10.68 21.97
C GLY A 442 -1.32 -11.03 23.39
N ARG A 443 -2.23 -11.56 24.24
CA ARG A 443 -1.89 -12.06 25.58
C ARG A 443 -1.43 -13.50 25.58
N THR A 444 -2.06 -14.31 24.74
CA THR A 444 -1.88 -15.77 24.77
C THR A 444 -1.11 -16.30 23.58
N GLY A 445 -0.99 -15.53 22.49
CA GLY A 445 -0.44 -15.98 21.22
C GLY A 445 -1.34 -16.95 20.45
N THR A 446 -2.56 -17.21 20.93
CA THR A 446 -3.52 -18.06 20.22
C THR A 446 -4.24 -17.25 19.12
N HIS A 447 -4.63 -17.90 18.05
CA HIS A 447 -5.35 -17.25 16.95
C HIS A 447 -6.57 -18.05 16.50
N THR A 448 -7.50 -17.37 15.82
CA THR A 448 -8.61 -18.03 15.13
C THR A 448 -8.09 -18.80 13.92
N ALA A 449 -8.85 -19.80 13.46
CA ALA A 449 -8.56 -20.38 12.16
C ALA A 449 -8.66 -19.29 11.08
N PRO A 450 -7.77 -19.28 10.07
CA PRO A 450 -7.89 -18.39 8.93
C PRO A 450 -9.20 -18.60 8.16
N THR A 451 -9.87 -17.50 7.80
CA THR A 451 -11.13 -17.52 7.03
C THR A 451 -11.05 -16.52 5.90
N LEU A 452 -11.64 -16.82 4.74
CA LEU A 452 -11.76 -15.87 3.65
C LEU A 452 -12.70 -14.72 4.05
N ILE A 453 -12.31 -13.46 3.74
CA ILE A 453 -13.20 -12.30 3.86
C ILE A 453 -14.31 -12.39 2.82
N ASP A 454 -13.94 -12.70 1.59
CA ASP A 454 -14.82 -12.90 0.44
C ASP A 454 -14.23 -14.06 -0.39
N ASP A 455 -15.08 -14.96 -0.88
CA ASP A 455 -14.58 -16.18 -1.54
C ASP A 455 -14.58 -16.02 -3.07
N PRO A 456 -13.41 -15.83 -3.71
CA PRO A 456 -13.34 -15.65 -5.15
C PRO A 456 -13.82 -16.86 -5.94
N ARG A 457 -13.89 -18.06 -5.35
CA ARG A 457 -14.43 -19.26 -6.00
C ARG A 457 -15.93 -19.15 -6.29
N VAL A 458 -16.63 -18.24 -5.60
CA VAL A 458 -18.08 -18.02 -5.76
C VAL A 458 -18.38 -17.09 -6.94
N HIS A 459 -17.53 -16.08 -7.18
CA HIS A 459 -17.79 -15.05 -8.19
C HIS A 459 -16.77 -15.01 -9.34
N GLY A 460 -15.73 -15.83 -9.28
CA GLY A 460 -14.59 -15.80 -10.21
C GLY A 460 -13.54 -14.76 -9.84
N GLY A 461 -12.44 -14.76 -10.56
CA GLY A 461 -11.32 -13.86 -10.30
C GLY A 461 -10.38 -14.36 -9.20
N LEU A 462 -9.46 -13.49 -8.81
CA LEU A 462 -8.59 -13.65 -7.65
C LEU A 462 -8.46 -12.32 -6.91
N GLN A 463 -7.93 -12.37 -5.69
CA GLN A 463 -7.79 -11.22 -4.80
C GLN A 463 -6.34 -11.08 -4.35
N ARG A 464 -5.82 -9.83 -4.30
CA ARG A 464 -4.40 -9.56 -4.02
C ARG A 464 -4.20 -8.28 -3.23
N PHE A 465 -3.02 -8.19 -2.59
CA PHE A 465 -2.53 -7.00 -1.90
C PHE A 465 -3.55 -6.44 -0.90
N PRO A 466 -3.91 -7.20 0.13
CA PRO A 466 -4.84 -6.71 1.15
C PRO A 466 -4.21 -5.65 2.04
N ASP A 467 -5.06 -4.76 2.56
CA ASP A 467 -4.75 -3.95 3.73
C ASP A 467 -5.93 -3.95 4.70
N ILE A 468 -5.67 -3.68 5.97
CA ILE A 468 -6.67 -3.72 7.05
C ILE A 468 -6.43 -2.60 8.06
N THR A 469 -7.51 -2.00 8.53
CA THR A 469 -7.49 -1.01 9.61
C THR A 469 -8.54 -1.32 10.66
N ALA A 470 -8.27 -0.96 11.92
CA ALA A 470 -9.17 -1.12 13.05
C ALA A 470 -9.30 0.19 13.81
N ASP A 471 -10.53 0.59 14.10
CA ASP A 471 -10.84 1.72 14.97
C ASP A 471 -12.26 1.62 15.54
N SER A 472 -12.41 1.98 16.81
CA SER A 472 -13.72 2.10 17.47
C SER A 472 -14.57 0.82 17.37
N GLY A 473 -13.97 -0.35 17.41
CA GLY A 473 -14.62 -1.65 17.35
C GLY A 473 -15.05 -2.09 15.95
N GLN A 474 -14.56 -1.41 14.91
CA GLN A 474 -14.79 -1.75 13.51
C GLN A 474 -13.49 -2.11 12.80
N LEU A 475 -13.59 -3.07 11.88
CA LEU A 475 -12.52 -3.45 10.97
C LEU A 475 -12.95 -3.14 9.55
N HIS A 476 -12.04 -2.57 8.76
CA HIS A 476 -12.20 -2.35 7.34
C HIS A 476 -11.04 -2.98 6.61
N ALA A 477 -11.32 -3.71 5.52
CA ALA A 477 -10.32 -4.32 4.66
C ALA A 477 -10.49 -3.83 3.22
N LEU A 478 -9.36 -3.70 2.51
CA LEU A 478 -9.27 -3.24 1.12
C LEU A 478 -8.36 -4.22 0.37
N TRP A 479 -8.66 -4.47 -0.91
CA TRP A 479 -7.83 -5.33 -1.77
C TRP A 479 -8.08 -5.06 -3.25
N TRP A 480 -7.17 -5.50 -4.11
CA TRP A 480 -7.43 -5.64 -5.54
C TRP A 480 -8.13 -6.96 -5.83
N ASP A 481 -9.13 -6.88 -6.73
CA ASP A 481 -10.02 -7.99 -7.08
C ASP A 481 -10.20 -8.06 -8.59
N SER A 482 -10.04 -9.24 -9.15
CA SER A 482 -10.15 -9.45 -10.59
C SER A 482 -11.46 -10.13 -11.01
N ARG A 483 -12.53 -10.05 -10.20
CA ARG A 483 -13.84 -10.66 -10.55
C ARG A 483 -14.47 -10.11 -11.83
N ASN A 484 -14.04 -8.94 -12.27
CA ASN A 484 -14.49 -8.31 -13.52
C ASN A 484 -13.55 -8.58 -14.71
N ASP A 485 -12.54 -9.42 -14.55
CA ASP A 485 -11.67 -9.87 -15.65
C ASP A 485 -12.44 -10.84 -16.57
N PRO A 486 -12.80 -10.45 -17.81
CA PRO A 486 -13.55 -11.30 -18.72
C PRO A 486 -12.73 -12.50 -19.23
N CYS A 487 -11.42 -12.47 -19.06
CA CYS A 487 -10.49 -13.51 -19.49
C CYS A 487 -9.91 -14.33 -18.33
N PHE A 488 -10.43 -14.15 -17.13
CA PHE A 488 -9.87 -14.80 -15.94
C PHE A 488 -9.80 -16.34 -16.08
N ASP A 489 -8.66 -16.87 -15.79
CA ASP A 489 -8.40 -18.31 -15.69
C ASP A 489 -7.14 -18.51 -14.83
N PRO A 490 -7.14 -19.38 -13.82
CA PRO A 490 -5.97 -19.59 -12.96
C PRO A 490 -4.73 -20.11 -13.70
N ARG A 491 -4.87 -20.56 -14.94
CA ARG A 491 -3.76 -21.02 -15.78
C ARG A 491 -2.92 -19.90 -16.37
N ARG A 492 -3.33 -18.63 -16.21
CA ARG A 492 -2.65 -17.46 -16.77
C ARG A 492 -2.77 -16.25 -15.84
N PRO A 493 -1.90 -15.26 -16.00
CA PRO A 493 -1.95 -14.07 -15.15
C PRO A 493 -3.23 -13.25 -15.41
N VAL A 494 -3.64 -12.50 -14.38
CA VAL A 494 -4.77 -11.55 -14.45
C VAL A 494 -4.58 -10.58 -15.60
N GLY A 495 -5.69 -10.28 -16.30
CA GLY A 495 -5.71 -9.36 -17.41
C GLY A 495 -5.19 -9.94 -18.72
N ASN A 496 -4.94 -11.25 -18.79
CA ASN A 496 -4.50 -11.92 -20.02
C ASN A 496 -5.54 -12.89 -20.55
N CYS A 497 -5.84 -12.80 -21.83
CA CYS A 497 -6.66 -13.77 -22.54
C CYS A 497 -5.82 -14.95 -23.06
N ALA A 498 -6.50 -16.00 -23.53
CA ALA A 498 -5.83 -17.20 -24.03
C ALA A 498 -4.95 -16.95 -25.26
N ASP A 499 -5.26 -15.94 -26.04
CA ASP A 499 -4.50 -15.49 -27.21
C ASP A 499 -3.37 -14.51 -26.87
N ARG A 500 -3.13 -14.26 -25.56
CA ARG A 500 -2.16 -13.32 -24.98
C ARG A 500 -2.51 -11.85 -25.17
N SER A 501 -3.70 -11.53 -25.67
CA SER A 501 -4.20 -10.16 -25.58
C SER A 501 -4.48 -9.78 -24.13
N THR A 502 -4.37 -8.48 -23.80
CA THR A 502 -4.60 -7.95 -22.48
C THR A 502 -5.91 -7.18 -22.39
N VAL A 503 -6.59 -7.26 -21.25
CA VAL A 503 -7.91 -6.66 -21.01
C VAL A 503 -7.97 -5.99 -19.65
N ASP A 504 -8.90 -5.05 -19.48
CA ASP A 504 -9.25 -4.51 -18.16
C ASP A 504 -9.68 -5.64 -17.22
N SER A 505 -9.16 -5.66 -16.01
CA SER A 505 -9.20 -6.86 -15.20
C SER A 505 -9.25 -6.64 -13.70
N ILE A 506 -8.87 -5.46 -13.20
CA ILE A 506 -8.69 -5.26 -11.78
C ILE A 506 -9.46 -4.04 -11.26
N ASP A 507 -10.02 -4.20 -10.07
CA ASP A 507 -10.76 -3.20 -9.33
C ASP A 507 -10.33 -3.17 -7.86
N ALA A 508 -10.53 -2.04 -7.18
CA ALA A 508 -10.43 -1.95 -5.74
C ALA A 508 -11.77 -2.34 -5.09
N PHE A 509 -11.72 -3.28 -4.12
CA PHE A 509 -12.87 -3.72 -3.33
C PHE A 509 -12.59 -3.57 -1.85
N ALA A 510 -13.64 -3.32 -1.07
CA ALA A 510 -13.57 -3.25 0.37
C ALA A 510 -14.72 -3.99 1.06
N SER A 511 -14.49 -4.36 2.30
CA SER A 511 -15.49 -4.94 3.20
C SER A 511 -15.24 -4.47 4.63
N ALA A 512 -16.26 -4.50 5.44
CA ALA A 512 -16.17 -4.13 6.86
C ALA A 512 -16.82 -5.17 7.77
N THR A 513 -16.39 -5.20 9.03
CA THR A 513 -17.00 -6.01 10.07
C THR A 513 -16.87 -5.36 11.45
N GLN A 514 -17.68 -5.80 12.39
CA GLN A 514 -17.52 -5.47 13.80
C GLN A 514 -16.54 -6.44 14.45
N GLU A 515 -15.63 -5.97 15.28
CA GLU A 515 -14.69 -6.80 16.04
C GLU A 515 -15.39 -7.87 16.92
N SER A 516 -16.61 -7.55 17.36
CA SER A 516 -17.40 -8.44 18.21
C SER A 516 -17.96 -9.65 17.48
N THR A 517 -18.22 -9.54 16.19
CA THR A 517 -18.87 -10.60 15.39
C THR A 517 -17.94 -11.27 14.40
N LEU A 518 -16.99 -10.52 13.83
CA LEU A 518 -16.10 -10.93 12.74
C LEU A 518 -16.88 -11.48 11.52
N ALA A 519 -18.12 -11.01 11.33
CA ALA A 519 -18.94 -11.34 10.19
C ALA A 519 -18.80 -10.24 9.14
N TRP A 520 -17.98 -10.48 8.14
CA TRP A 520 -17.69 -9.51 7.08
C TRP A 520 -18.93 -9.20 6.25
N SER A 521 -19.12 -7.93 5.91
CA SER A 521 -20.15 -7.49 4.96
C SER A 521 -19.82 -8.00 3.54
N PRO A 522 -20.80 -8.09 2.64
CA PRO A 522 -20.50 -8.31 1.24
C PRO A 522 -19.50 -7.26 0.72
N ALA A 523 -18.55 -7.71 -0.07
CA ALA A 523 -17.55 -6.84 -0.66
C ALA A 523 -18.18 -5.79 -1.60
N VAL A 524 -17.74 -4.54 -1.49
CA VAL A 524 -18.21 -3.41 -2.29
C VAL A 524 -17.09 -2.91 -3.18
N ARG A 525 -17.38 -2.73 -4.48
CA ARG A 525 -16.46 -2.12 -5.42
C ARG A 525 -16.31 -0.63 -5.12
N LEU A 526 -15.06 -0.16 -5.00
CA LEU A 526 -14.72 1.25 -4.75
C LEU A 526 -14.30 1.99 -6.02
N SER A 527 -13.58 1.30 -6.92
CA SER A 527 -13.14 1.88 -8.19
C SER A 527 -14.31 2.07 -9.15
N ALA A 528 -14.40 3.24 -9.78
CA ALA A 528 -15.43 3.51 -10.78
C ALA A 528 -15.13 2.85 -12.13
N VAL A 529 -13.86 2.53 -12.39
CA VAL A 529 -13.38 1.99 -13.66
C VAL A 529 -12.56 0.73 -13.39
N THR A 530 -12.81 -0.33 -14.15
CA THR A 530 -11.94 -1.51 -14.19
C THR A 530 -10.71 -1.19 -15.03
N THR A 531 -9.51 -1.54 -14.59
CA THR A 531 -8.25 -1.17 -15.22
C THR A 531 -7.33 -2.38 -15.38
N ASN A 532 -6.20 -2.20 -16.08
CA ASN A 532 -5.21 -3.27 -16.24
C ASN A 532 -3.85 -2.87 -15.67
N PRO A 533 -3.35 -3.57 -14.64
CA PRO A 533 -2.07 -3.25 -13.99
C PRO A 533 -0.85 -3.53 -14.88
N ASN A 534 -1.02 -4.23 -15.99
CA ASN A 534 0.07 -4.68 -16.84
C ASN A 534 0.40 -3.69 -17.98
N TRP A 535 -0.39 -2.63 -18.15
CA TRP A 535 -0.22 -1.73 -19.27
C TRP A 535 0.88 -0.70 -19.08
N GLU A 536 1.13 -0.24 -17.87
CA GLU A 536 2.23 0.67 -17.62
C GLU A 536 3.48 -0.12 -17.27
N GLN A 537 4.55 0.05 -18.07
CA GLN A 537 5.74 -0.75 -17.97
C GLN A 537 6.99 0.13 -17.99
N PHE A 538 8.01 -0.34 -17.28
CA PHE A 538 9.33 0.26 -17.19
C PHE A 538 10.35 -0.60 -17.95
N GLY A 539 11.56 -0.06 -18.12
CA GLY A 539 12.67 -0.84 -18.63
C GLY A 539 12.44 -1.39 -20.04
N GLY A 540 12.09 -0.55 -21.01
CA GLY A 540 11.87 -1.00 -22.37
C GLY A 540 10.75 -2.04 -22.50
N ARG A 541 9.67 -1.87 -21.73
CA ARG A 541 8.51 -2.76 -21.72
C ARG A 541 8.80 -4.16 -21.18
N THR A 542 9.73 -4.25 -20.23
CA THR A 542 10.07 -5.51 -19.58
C THR A 542 9.51 -5.64 -18.16
N VAL A 543 9.16 -4.52 -17.50
CA VAL A 543 8.76 -4.48 -16.10
C VAL A 543 7.41 -3.79 -15.93
N PRO A 544 6.28 -4.52 -16.05
CA PRO A 544 4.98 -3.98 -15.66
C PRO A 544 4.97 -3.68 -14.17
N PHE A 545 4.63 -2.44 -13.79
CA PHE A 545 4.67 -2.06 -12.40
C PHE A 545 3.60 -1.02 -12.05
N GLY A 546 2.89 -1.25 -10.98
CA GLY A 546 1.89 -0.34 -10.44
C GLY A 546 1.94 -0.26 -8.92
N GLY A 547 3.03 -0.71 -8.34
CA GLY A 547 3.23 -0.80 -6.91
C GLY A 547 2.93 -2.18 -6.33
N ASP A 548 3.39 -2.37 -5.12
CA ASP A 548 3.29 -3.63 -4.38
C ASP A 548 2.16 -3.63 -3.34
N TYR A 549 1.42 -2.51 -3.16
CA TYR A 549 0.41 -2.40 -2.12
C TYR A 549 -0.63 -1.30 -2.42
N LEU A 550 -1.70 -1.34 -1.66
CA LEU A 550 -2.70 -0.30 -1.47
C LEU A 550 -2.90 -0.10 0.03
N TYR A 551 -3.60 0.97 0.45
CA TYR A 551 -3.74 1.30 1.86
C TYR A 551 -5.15 1.72 2.23
N ILE A 552 -5.54 1.40 3.49
CA ILE A 552 -6.79 1.85 4.10
C ILE A 552 -6.53 2.40 5.50
N SER A 553 -7.24 3.46 5.88
CA SER A 553 -7.19 4.05 7.21
C SER A 553 -8.58 4.39 7.71
N ALA A 554 -8.86 4.15 8.99
CA ALA A 554 -10.15 4.42 9.60
C ALA A 554 -10.02 5.19 10.91
N VAL A 555 -11.02 6.03 11.18
CA VAL A 555 -11.22 6.75 12.43
C VAL A 555 -12.70 6.95 12.69
N GLY A 556 -13.21 6.48 13.85
CA GLY A 556 -14.56 6.78 14.33
C GLY A 556 -15.69 6.39 13.38
N GLY A 557 -15.56 5.29 12.65
CA GLY A 557 -16.54 4.84 11.67
C GLY A 557 -16.41 5.53 10.29
N PHE A 558 -15.44 6.41 10.10
CA PHE A 558 -15.03 6.92 8.79
C PHE A 558 -13.79 6.16 8.34
N SER A 559 -13.78 5.68 7.11
CA SER A 559 -12.65 4.98 6.52
C SER A 559 -12.42 5.43 5.09
N TYR A 560 -11.15 5.46 4.68
CA TYR A 560 -10.73 5.89 3.36
C TYR A 560 -9.65 4.95 2.82
N GLY A 561 -9.88 4.44 1.61
CA GLY A 561 -8.93 3.55 0.91
C GLY A 561 -8.32 4.24 -0.30
N THR A 562 -7.07 3.88 -0.63
CA THR A 562 -6.34 4.37 -1.81
C THR A 562 -5.70 3.22 -2.57
N TRP A 563 -5.63 3.38 -3.89
CA TRP A 563 -5.05 2.38 -4.80
C TRP A 563 -4.41 3.05 -6.01
N THR A 564 -3.48 2.35 -6.66
CA THR A 564 -2.99 2.72 -7.99
C THR A 564 -4.04 2.37 -9.03
N ASP A 565 -4.29 3.25 -9.98
CA ASP A 565 -5.31 3.13 -11.00
C ASP A 565 -4.74 3.45 -12.39
N TRP A 566 -5.04 2.61 -13.35
CA TRP A 566 -4.51 2.68 -14.71
C TRP A 566 -5.52 3.17 -15.74
N ARG A 567 -6.63 3.82 -15.33
CA ARG A 567 -7.70 4.25 -16.25
C ARG A 567 -7.24 5.22 -17.35
N ASN A 568 -6.15 5.93 -17.13
CA ASN A 568 -5.56 6.82 -18.11
C ASN A 568 -4.49 6.15 -18.97
N VAL A 569 -4.02 4.98 -18.59
CA VAL A 569 -3.08 4.18 -19.37
C VAL A 569 -3.80 3.53 -20.54
N ARG A 570 -3.19 3.55 -21.71
CA ARG A 570 -3.75 2.92 -22.92
C ARG A 570 -2.79 1.87 -23.46
N PRO A 571 -3.29 0.72 -23.90
CA PRO A 571 -2.47 -0.28 -24.54
C PRO A 571 -1.95 0.25 -25.87
N GLY A 572 -0.68 -0.01 -26.15
CA GLY A 572 -0.05 0.37 -27.41
C GLY A 572 1.45 0.52 -27.29
N ALA A 573 2.13 0.52 -28.43
CA ALA A 573 3.54 0.78 -28.49
C ALA A 573 3.79 2.28 -28.56
N ASP A 574 4.62 2.81 -27.69
CA ASP A 574 5.19 4.13 -27.91
C ASP A 574 6.36 3.99 -28.87
N LEU A 575 6.27 4.66 -30.02
CA LEU A 575 7.31 4.64 -31.03
C LEU A 575 8.63 5.23 -30.55
N ARG A 576 8.63 5.96 -29.47
CA ARG A 576 9.84 6.56 -28.86
C ARG A 576 10.62 5.56 -28.01
N GLU A 577 9.98 4.47 -27.60
CA GLU A 577 10.68 3.38 -26.91
C GLU A 577 11.47 2.47 -27.81
N SER A 578 11.27 2.51 -29.12
CA SER A 578 11.98 1.64 -30.02
C SER A 578 13.48 1.95 -30.03
N GLY A 579 14.24 1.26 -29.21
CA GLY A 579 15.68 1.40 -29.05
C GLY A 579 16.13 1.93 -27.69
N ASP A 580 15.23 2.18 -26.79
CA ASP A 580 15.62 2.43 -25.41
C ASP A 580 15.97 1.09 -24.75
N SER A 581 17.20 1.00 -24.40
CA SER A 581 17.70 -0.16 -23.75
C SER A 581 17.73 -0.07 -22.27
N ASP A 582 16.88 0.81 -21.75
CA ASP A 582 16.81 1.09 -20.70
C ASP A 582 17.20 0.90 -19.51
N ASN A 583 17.41 1.62 -19.05
CA ASN A 583 17.74 1.84 -17.82
C ASN A 583 16.98 2.81 -17.16
N ASP A 584 15.78 2.94 -17.56
CA ASP A 584 15.58 3.87 -17.06
C ASP A 584 14.55 4.64 -16.99
N HIS A 585 13.76 4.63 -17.45
CA HIS A 585 13.32 5.71 -16.90
C HIS A 585 12.46 6.48 -17.63
N ALA A 586 12.34 6.35 -18.73
CA ALA A 586 11.74 7.32 -19.59
C ALA A 586 10.29 7.07 -19.92
N ASP A 587 9.73 6.01 -19.46
CA ASP A 587 8.36 5.63 -19.81
C ASP A 587 7.34 6.69 -19.43
N VAL A 588 7.56 7.39 -18.37
CA VAL A 588 6.71 8.50 -17.95
C VAL A 588 6.64 9.65 -18.98
N PHE A 589 7.61 9.72 -19.90
CA PHE A 589 7.68 10.77 -20.92
C PHE A 589 7.41 10.32 -22.34
N GLN A 590 7.10 9.07 -22.55
CA GLN A 590 6.88 8.51 -23.87
C GLN A 590 5.87 9.30 -24.70
N CYS A 591 4.87 9.84 -24.06
CA CYS A 591 3.79 10.56 -24.69
C CYS A 591 3.80 12.06 -24.37
N ARG A 592 4.96 12.65 -24.01
CA ARG A 592 5.04 14.05 -23.61
C ARG A 592 6.23 14.75 -24.27
N THR A 593 6.16 16.06 -24.36
CA THR A 593 7.22 16.88 -24.96
C THR A 593 7.70 17.91 -23.95
N ALA A 594 9.02 17.91 -23.70
CA ALA A 594 9.65 18.99 -22.94
C ALA A 594 9.64 20.29 -23.78
N LEU A 595 9.14 21.37 -23.22
CA LEU A 595 9.19 22.70 -23.81
C LEU A 595 10.59 23.32 -23.59
N PRO A 596 10.96 24.36 -24.35
CA PRO A 596 12.28 25.01 -24.22
C PRO A 596 12.57 25.61 -22.84
N ASP A 597 11.54 25.89 -22.07
CA ASP A 597 11.62 26.38 -20.69
C ASP A 597 11.72 25.25 -19.64
N GLY A 598 11.79 23.99 -20.09
CA GLY A 598 11.87 22.82 -19.21
C GLY A 598 10.52 22.34 -18.69
N ILE A 599 9.43 22.98 -19.05
CA ILE A 599 8.08 22.53 -18.69
C ILE A 599 7.67 21.38 -19.60
N ILE A 600 7.06 20.35 -19.03
CA ILE A 600 6.52 19.24 -19.80
C ILE A 600 5.16 19.65 -20.37
N SER A 601 5.00 19.55 -21.67
CA SER A 601 3.72 19.79 -22.33
C SER A 601 2.73 18.66 -21.98
N GLY A 602 1.47 18.92 -22.24
CA GLY A 602 0.43 17.90 -22.12
C GLY A 602 0.74 16.62 -22.88
N ASP A 603 -0.08 15.61 -22.65
CA ASP A 603 0.02 14.30 -23.27
C ASP A 603 -0.01 14.36 -24.80
N THR A 604 1.00 13.80 -25.42
CA THR A 604 1.16 13.71 -26.88
C THR A 604 0.93 12.28 -27.42
N CYS A 605 0.50 11.34 -26.57
CA CYS A 605 0.15 10.00 -27.01
C CYS A 605 -0.95 10.02 -28.07
N PRO A 606 -0.99 9.00 -28.95
CA PRO A 606 -2.11 8.79 -29.85
C PRO A 606 -3.45 8.60 -29.13
N TRP A 607 -3.40 8.21 -27.86
CA TRP A 607 -4.55 8.04 -26.98
C TRP A 607 -4.55 9.10 -25.89
N GLN A 608 -5.70 9.62 -25.61
CA GLN A 608 -5.85 10.57 -24.51
C GLN A 608 -5.50 9.92 -23.17
N GLY A 609 -4.66 10.57 -22.38
CA GLY A 609 -4.21 10.07 -21.08
C GLY A 609 -2.94 9.23 -21.13
N GLY A 610 -2.60 8.64 -22.27
CA GLY A 610 -1.32 7.94 -22.46
C GLY A 610 -1.00 6.88 -21.42
N LEU A 611 0.29 6.69 -21.14
CA LEU A 611 0.81 5.85 -20.06
C LEU A 611 0.87 6.67 -18.77
N ASP A 612 -0.17 6.64 -17.96
CA ASP A 612 -0.38 7.58 -16.86
C ASP A 612 -1.17 6.91 -15.72
N GLN A 613 -0.51 6.10 -14.91
CA GLN A 613 -1.10 5.54 -13.69
C GLN A 613 -1.13 6.58 -12.57
N ASN A 614 -2.19 6.59 -11.79
CA ASN A 614 -2.38 7.59 -10.76
C ASN A 614 -2.96 6.99 -9.48
N ILE A 615 -2.93 7.77 -8.40
CA ILE A 615 -3.57 7.37 -7.15
C ILE A 615 -5.00 7.86 -7.12
N TYR A 616 -5.90 6.91 -6.90
CA TYR A 616 -7.31 7.16 -6.61
C TYR A 616 -7.66 6.70 -5.21
N GLY A 617 -8.70 7.27 -4.65
CA GLY A 617 -9.21 6.88 -3.35
C GLY A 617 -10.70 7.11 -3.22
N ASN A 618 -11.29 6.42 -2.25
CA ASN A 618 -12.71 6.53 -1.94
C ASN A 618 -12.96 6.25 -0.46
N GLN A 619 -14.06 6.78 0.05
CA GLN A 619 -14.58 6.35 1.33
C GLN A 619 -15.04 4.89 1.21
N THR A 620 -14.69 4.07 2.20
CA THR A 620 -15.08 2.65 2.23
C THR A 620 -16.35 2.43 3.06
N PRO A 621 -17.05 1.30 2.90
CA PRO A 621 -18.26 0.98 3.66
C PRO A 621 -18.02 0.86 5.17
#